data_72d02dbdfc8e489ab91cd1736f0967d5
#
_entry.id   72d02dbdfc8e489ab91cd1736f0967d5
#
_cell.length_a   1.000
_cell.length_b   1.000
_cell.length_c   1.000
_cell.angle_alpha   90.00
_cell.angle_beta   90.00
_cell.angle_gamma   90.00
#
_symmetry.space_group_name_H-M   'P 1'
#
loop_
_entity.id
_entity.type
_entity.pdbx_description
1 polymer ?
#
loop_
_entity_poly.entity_id
_entity_poly.type
_entity_poly.pdbx_seq_one_letter_code
_entity_poly.pdbx_strand_id
1 'polypeptide(L)'
;MAQPTKPVALSMEQIGELIQKLSALRHDMNNSLSLIAATVALIRHRPAVTEQMWNTLAEQPRKIGESFSQFSRDLEATLHITRS
;
A
#
# COMPACT_ATOMS: atom_id res chain seq x y z
N MET A 1 11.46 -8.81 5.03
CA MET A 1 11.10 -9.87 4.07
C MET A 1 12.25 -10.86 3.96
N ALA A 2 11.96 -12.14 4.12
CA ALA A 2 12.98 -13.19 3.98
C ALA A 2 13.28 -13.42 2.49
N GLN A 3 14.49 -13.86 2.19
CA GLN A 3 14.87 -14.24 0.84
C GLN A 3 14.71 -15.76 0.66
N PRO A 4 14.34 -16.20 -0.55
CA PRO A 4 14.26 -17.63 -0.80
C PRO A 4 15.64 -18.28 -0.72
N THR A 5 15.70 -19.48 -0.15
CA THR A 5 16.95 -20.26 -0.03
C THR A 5 17.27 -21.07 -1.28
N LYS A 6 16.31 -21.18 -2.19
CA LYS A 6 16.43 -21.91 -3.46
C LYS A 6 16.03 -21.02 -4.61
N PRO A 7 16.54 -21.24 -5.83
CA PRO A 7 16.06 -20.53 -7.00
C PRO A 7 14.55 -20.67 -7.14
N VAL A 8 13.88 -19.57 -7.47
CA VAL A 8 12.44 -19.53 -7.66
C VAL A 8 12.16 -19.32 -9.14
N ALA A 9 11.42 -20.26 -9.74
CA ALA A 9 10.97 -20.13 -11.11
C ALA A 9 9.55 -19.57 -11.12
N LEU A 10 9.34 -18.45 -11.81
CA LEU A 10 8.05 -17.83 -11.95
C LEU A 10 7.57 -17.96 -13.40
N SER A 11 6.30 -18.32 -13.57
CA SER A 11 5.67 -18.29 -14.89
C SER A 11 5.42 -16.84 -15.31
N MET A 12 5.21 -16.63 -16.60
CA MET A 12 4.82 -15.31 -17.11
C MET A 12 3.51 -14.83 -16.50
N GLU A 13 2.60 -15.76 -16.24
CA GLU A 13 1.33 -15.46 -15.58
C GLU A 13 1.56 -14.95 -14.15
N GLN A 14 2.42 -15.61 -13.38
CA GLN A 14 2.76 -15.18 -12.02
C GLN A 14 3.42 -13.81 -12.00
N ILE A 15 4.32 -13.56 -12.94
CA ILE A 15 4.97 -12.25 -13.09
C ILE A 15 3.92 -11.19 -13.40
N GLY A 16 2.99 -11.49 -14.33
CA GLY A 16 1.90 -10.57 -14.67
C GLY A 16 1.02 -10.25 -13.48
N GLU A 17 0.69 -11.24 -12.67
CA GLU A 17 -0.09 -11.04 -11.45
C GLU A 17 0.62 -10.14 -10.44
N LEU A 18 1.93 -10.34 -10.24
CA LEU A 18 2.72 -9.49 -9.35
C LEU A 18 2.78 -8.06 -9.85
N ILE A 19 2.91 -7.86 -11.16
CA ILE A 19 2.90 -6.53 -11.76
C ILE A 19 1.56 -5.84 -11.53
N GLN A 20 0.44 -6.56 -11.69
CA GLN A 20 -0.89 -6.02 -11.42
C GLN A 20 -1.06 -5.64 -9.95
N LYS A 21 -0.59 -6.48 -9.04
CA LYS A 21 -0.67 -6.20 -7.60
C LYS A 21 0.19 -5.02 -7.20
N LEU A 22 1.36 -4.89 -7.81
CA LEU A 22 2.22 -3.73 -7.60
C LEU A 22 1.55 -2.45 -8.12
N SER A 23 0.90 -2.51 -9.27
CA SER A 23 0.15 -1.37 -9.82
C SER A 23 -1.01 -0.97 -8.91
N ALA A 24 -1.74 -1.94 -8.37
CA ALA A 24 -2.82 -1.69 -7.42
C ALA A 24 -2.29 -1.04 -6.14
N LEU A 25 -1.18 -1.53 -5.60
CA LEU A 25 -0.52 -0.94 -4.44
C LEU A 25 -0.13 0.52 -4.70
N ARG A 26 0.49 0.77 -5.84
CA ARG A 26 0.88 2.13 -6.23
C ARG A 26 -0.32 3.06 -6.33
N HIS A 27 -1.41 2.57 -6.92
CA HIS A 27 -2.65 3.33 -7.06
C HIS A 27 -3.24 3.66 -5.67
N ASP A 28 -3.31 2.69 -4.78
CA ASP A 28 -3.82 2.89 -3.42
C ASP A 28 -2.98 3.88 -2.63
N MET A 29 -1.66 3.77 -2.75
CA MET A 29 -0.74 4.70 -2.10
C MET A 29 -0.90 6.12 -2.64
N ASN A 30 -0.99 6.27 -3.96
CA ASN A 30 -1.18 7.58 -4.57
C ASN A 30 -2.49 8.22 -4.15
N ASN A 31 -3.56 7.44 -4.04
CA ASN A 31 -4.84 7.91 -3.54
C ASN A 31 -4.73 8.41 -2.10
N SER A 32 -4.09 7.64 -1.22
CA SER A 32 -3.91 8.02 0.18
C SER A 32 -3.04 9.27 0.31
N LEU A 33 -1.95 9.36 -0.46
CA LEU A 33 -1.07 10.53 -0.43
C LEU A 33 -1.78 11.78 -0.97
N SER A 34 -2.57 11.63 -2.03
CA SER A 34 -3.37 12.74 -2.58
C SER A 34 -4.40 13.24 -1.58
N LEU A 35 -5.02 12.32 -0.85
CA LEU A 35 -6.01 12.68 0.17
C LEU A 35 -5.35 13.37 1.36
N ILE A 36 -4.16 12.93 1.78
CA ILE A 36 -3.39 13.62 2.81
C ILE A 36 -3.06 15.04 2.35
N ALA A 37 -2.56 15.21 1.13
CA ALA A 37 -2.19 16.53 0.61
C ALA A 37 -3.41 17.45 0.51
N ALA A 38 -4.53 16.95 0.02
CA ALA A 38 -5.77 17.72 -0.07
C ALA A 38 -6.29 18.13 1.31
N THR A 39 -6.25 17.23 2.28
CA THR A 39 -6.70 17.50 3.65
C THR A 39 -5.81 18.53 4.33
N VAL A 40 -4.50 18.43 4.16
CA VAL A 40 -3.55 19.41 4.70
C VAL A 40 -3.80 20.79 4.07
N ALA A 41 -4.05 20.85 2.76
CA ALA A 41 -4.36 22.12 2.08
C ALA A 41 -5.64 22.75 2.63
N LEU A 42 -6.68 21.95 2.87
CA LEU A 42 -7.92 22.43 3.46
C LEU A 42 -7.71 22.98 4.87
N ILE A 43 -6.94 22.29 5.69
CA ILE A 43 -6.61 22.72 7.04
C ILE A 43 -5.88 24.08 7.03
N ARG A 44 -4.97 24.27 6.08
CA ARG A 44 -4.21 25.52 5.96
C ARG A 44 -5.06 26.70 5.52
N HIS A 45 -6.07 26.47 4.66
CA HIS A 45 -6.91 27.52 4.11
C HIS A 45 -8.19 27.75 4.91
N ARG A 46 -8.61 26.78 5.71
CA ARG A 46 -9.82 26.86 6.53
C ARG A 46 -9.48 26.39 7.95
N PRO A 47 -9.28 27.33 8.89
CA PRO A 47 -8.95 26.98 10.26
C PRO A 47 -10.01 26.15 10.98
N ALA A 48 -11.28 26.25 10.56
CA ALA A 48 -12.36 25.46 11.15
C ALA A 48 -12.32 24.04 10.62
N VAL A 49 -11.44 23.22 11.19
CA VAL A 49 -11.27 21.83 10.79
C VAL A 49 -12.25 20.96 11.56
N THR A 50 -13.02 20.15 10.85
CA THR A 50 -13.94 19.22 11.47
C THR A 50 -13.20 17.99 11.99
N GLU A 51 -13.79 17.36 13.00
CA GLU A 51 -13.27 16.08 13.52
C GLU A 51 -13.19 15.03 12.41
N GLN A 52 -14.15 15.04 11.49
CA GLN A 52 -14.15 14.14 10.34
C GLN A 52 -12.90 14.30 9.47
N MET A 53 -12.44 15.53 9.25
CA MET A 53 -11.24 15.80 8.47
C MET A 53 -10.00 15.24 9.17
N TRP A 54 -9.89 15.43 10.48
CA TRP A 54 -8.81 14.86 11.26
C TRP A 54 -8.82 13.34 11.24
N ASN A 55 -10.01 12.74 11.36
CA ASN A 55 -10.16 11.28 11.30
C ASN A 55 -9.75 10.73 9.93
N THR A 56 -10.14 11.40 8.85
CA THR A 56 -9.75 11.03 7.49
C THR A 56 -8.23 11.04 7.35
N LEU A 57 -7.58 12.10 7.83
CA LEU A 57 -6.12 12.22 7.78
C LEU A 57 -5.44 11.13 8.60
N ALA A 58 -5.94 10.88 9.80
CA ALA A 58 -5.35 9.89 10.72
C ALA A 58 -5.47 8.44 10.21
N GLU A 59 -6.46 8.16 9.36
CA GLU A 59 -6.64 6.81 8.79
C GLU A 59 -5.64 6.48 7.68
N GLN A 60 -5.03 7.47 7.04
CA GLN A 60 -4.21 7.21 5.85
C GLN A 60 -2.98 6.35 6.12
N PRO A 61 -2.22 6.55 7.22
CA PRO A 61 -1.10 5.66 7.52
C PRO A 61 -1.52 4.19 7.68
N ARG A 62 -2.68 3.95 8.30
CA ARG A 62 -3.21 2.59 8.46
C ARG A 62 -3.53 1.96 7.11
N LYS A 63 -4.20 2.70 6.22
CA LYS A 63 -4.56 2.22 4.88
C LYS A 63 -3.31 1.92 4.05
N ILE A 64 -2.31 2.79 4.11
CA ILE A 64 -1.04 2.58 3.42
C ILE A 64 -0.36 1.31 3.95
N GLY A 65 -0.31 1.15 5.28
CA GLY A 65 0.27 -0.03 5.91
C GLY A 65 -0.43 -1.32 5.53
N GLU A 66 -1.75 -1.31 5.46
CA GLU A 66 -2.55 -2.47 5.04
C GLU A 66 -2.26 -2.86 3.59
N SER A 67 -2.17 -1.88 2.69
CA SER A 67 -1.86 -2.12 1.28
C SER A 67 -0.47 -2.74 1.12
N PHE A 68 0.52 -2.24 1.83
CA PHE A 68 1.87 -2.81 1.85
C PHE A 68 1.88 -4.22 2.39
N SER A 69 1.20 -4.45 3.52
CA SER A 69 1.15 -5.78 4.14
C SER A 69 0.50 -6.79 3.22
N GLN A 70 -0.57 -6.41 2.53
CA GLN A 70 -1.22 -7.30 1.56
C GLN A 70 -0.30 -7.64 0.40
N PHE A 71 0.37 -6.63 -0.17
CA PHE A 71 1.33 -6.86 -1.26
C PHE A 71 2.48 -7.77 -0.81
N SER A 72 3.01 -7.54 0.38
CA SER A 72 4.10 -8.37 0.93
C SER A 72 3.67 -9.83 1.08
N ARG A 73 2.46 -10.07 1.59
CA ARG A 73 1.92 -11.43 1.71
C ARG A 73 1.77 -12.09 0.34
N ASP A 74 1.26 -11.35 -0.63
CA ASP A 74 1.06 -11.87 -1.99
C ASP A 74 2.41 -12.21 -2.64
N LEU A 75 3.40 -11.34 -2.46
CA LEU A 75 4.74 -11.56 -2.98
C LEU A 75 5.40 -12.79 -2.35
N GLU A 76 5.33 -12.89 -1.02
CA GLU A 76 5.90 -14.03 -0.28
C GLU A 76 5.23 -15.34 -0.70
N ALA A 77 3.91 -15.34 -0.86
CA ALA A 77 3.18 -16.52 -1.31
C ALA A 77 3.61 -16.95 -2.72
N THR A 78 3.76 -15.98 -3.64
CA THR A 78 4.17 -16.27 -5.02
C THR A 78 5.60 -16.80 -5.09
N LEU A 79 6.50 -16.26 -4.26
CA LEU A 79 7.90 -16.67 -4.22
C LEU A 79 8.15 -17.86 -3.29
N HIS A 80 7.12 -18.36 -2.62
CA HIS A 80 7.23 -19.44 -1.63
C HIS A 80 8.24 -19.12 -0.51
N ILE A 81 8.25 -17.85 -0.08
CA ILE A 81 9.11 -17.40 1.02
C ILE A 81 8.40 -17.63 2.33
N THR A 82 9.08 -18.31 3.26
CA THR A 82 8.55 -18.48 4.60
C THR A 82 9.05 -17.34 5.48
N ARG A 83 8.10 -16.64 6.09
CA ARG A 83 8.41 -15.56 7.01
C ARG A 83 8.79 -16.13 8.37
N SER A 84 9.97 -15.79 8.82
CA SER A 84 10.44 -16.17 10.15
C SER A 84 10.04 -15.17 11.21
#